data_f5fa6441b445947553d2e7b05f519211
#
_entry.id   f5fa6441b445947553d2e7b05f519211
#
_cell.length_a   1.000
_cell.length_b   1.000
_cell.length_c   1.000
_cell.angle_alpha   90.00
_cell.angle_beta   90.00
_cell.angle_gamma   90.00
#
_symmetry.space_group_name_H-M   'P 1'
#
loop_
_entity.id
_entity.type
_entity.pdbx_description
1 polymer ?
#
loop_
_entity_poly.entity_id
_entity_poly.type
_entity_poly.pdbx_seq_one_letter_code
_entity_poly.pdbx_strand_id
1 'polypeptide(L)'
;MKPTRLPVLLSLLCMAASQPVQARINNIILVHGAFTDGSAWQEVIDRLQTRGYHVTAVQNPLTSLKDDVAATERVIDRQQGEVVLVGHSWAGAVIAQAGNNPKVKKLVFLSALAPDSGESVTSLLTRLNAPMADMRPDNKGLIWLDDPDAYQRTMANDLSFNRVKLLTATQQPIAATAFSEKVEHAAWREKPSWYLITEDDRALSPGVQQQLAGAMNATVLRIKSSHMSMISHPDAVSQFIEQATQTDAKETKK
;
A
#
# COMPACT_ATOMS: atom_id res chain seq x y z
N MET A 1 78.38 2.55 29.54
CA MET A 1 76.95 2.73 29.87
C MET A 1 76.21 2.97 28.57
N LYS A 2 75.35 2.02 28.13
CA LYS A 2 74.53 2.15 26.92
C LYS A 2 73.15 2.59 27.33
N PRO A 3 72.47 3.57 26.66
CA PRO A 3 71.13 3.96 27.01
C PRO A 3 70.09 2.98 26.36
N THR A 4 69.22 2.41 27.19
CA THR A 4 68.09 1.59 26.85
C THR A 4 66.97 2.46 26.29
N ARG A 5 66.59 2.23 25.04
CA ARG A 5 65.41 2.89 24.41
C ARG A 5 64.13 2.08 24.71
N LEU A 6 63.21 2.70 25.39
CA LEU A 6 61.84 2.17 25.62
C LEU A 6 61.03 2.35 24.36
N PRO A 7 60.26 1.34 23.89
CA PRO A 7 59.33 1.53 22.78
C PRO A 7 58.03 2.18 23.28
N VAL A 8 57.68 3.31 22.67
CA VAL A 8 56.39 3.96 22.86
C VAL A 8 55.35 3.17 22.03
N LEU A 9 54.43 2.46 22.71
CA LEU A 9 53.28 1.84 22.08
C LEU A 9 52.25 2.93 21.78
N LEU A 10 52.08 3.24 20.48
CA LEU A 10 51.04 4.13 19.99
C LEU A 10 49.73 3.34 19.88
N SER A 11 48.84 3.50 20.87
CA SER A 11 47.49 2.90 20.84
C SER A 11 46.63 3.67 19.82
N LEU A 12 46.40 3.08 18.65
CA LEU A 12 45.38 3.58 17.70
C LEU A 12 44.00 3.32 18.30
N LEU A 13 43.35 4.37 18.80
CA LEU A 13 41.92 4.36 19.20
C LEU A 13 41.08 4.43 17.92
N CYS A 14 40.59 3.30 17.43
CA CYS A 14 39.58 3.28 16.37
C CYS A 14 38.27 3.87 16.91
N MET A 15 38.02 5.14 16.66
CA MET A 15 36.69 5.73 16.80
C MET A 15 35.78 5.13 15.72
N ALA A 16 34.97 4.15 16.07
CA ALA A 16 33.86 3.71 15.25
C ALA A 16 32.89 4.90 15.16
N ALA A 17 32.87 5.56 14.01
CA ALA A 17 31.85 6.57 13.70
C ALA A 17 30.49 5.86 13.67
N SER A 18 29.69 6.01 14.73
CA SER A 18 28.28 5.60 14.71
C SER A 18 27.57 6.41 13.64
N GLN A 19 27.21 5.76 12.55
CA GLN A 19 26.34 6.34 11.53
C GLN A 19 25.04 6.76 12.23
N PRO A 20 24.54 7.98 12.01
CA PRO A 20 23.24 8.35 12.54
C PRO A 20 22.19 7.36 11.99
N VAL A 21 21.50 6.67 12.88
CA VAL A 21 20.34 5.86 12.50
C VAL A 21 19.33 6.85 11.92
N GLN A 22 19.10 6.76 10.63
CA GLN A 22 18.09 7.58 9.94
C GLN A 22 16.73 7.31 10.59
N ALA A 23 16.10 8.35 11.12
CA ALA A 23 14.78 8.22 11.72
C ALA A 23 13.78 7.69 10.66
N ARG A 24 12.98 6.70 11.05
CA ARG A 24 11.99 6.08 10.17
C ARG A 24 10.67 5.89 10.90
N ILE A 25 9.58 5.86 10.15
CA ILE A 25 8.26 5.49 10.67
C ILE A 25 8.22 3.96 10.78
N ASN A 26 8.00 3.44 11.98
CA ASN A 26 8.06 2.00 12.23
C ASN A 26 6.74 1.27 12.01
N ASN A 27 5.59 1.97 12.11
CA ASN A 27 4.28 1.33 11.96
C ASN A 27 3.83 1.40 10.50
N ILE A 28 3.54 0.25 9.92
CA ILE A 28 3.02 0.10 8.56
C ILE A 28 1.66 -0.59 8.64
N ILE A 29 0.65 0.04 8.07
CA ILE A 29 -0.71 -0.54 7.99
C ILE A 29 -0.99 -0.84 6.53
N LEU A 30 -1.38 -2.10 6.25
CA LEU A 30 -1.66 -2.62 4.93
C LEU A 30 -3.16 -2.85 4.76
N VAL A 31 -3.75 -2.24 3.74
CA VAL A 31 -5.19 -2.29 3.47
C VAL A 31 -5.42 -2.98 2.12
N HIS A 32 -6.14 -4.11 2.15
CA HIS A 32 -6.41 -4.91 0.96
C HIS A 32 -7.55 -4.32 0.10
N GLY A 33 -7.54 -4.64 -1.19
CA GLY A 33 -8.56 -4.25 -2.14
C GLY A 33 -9.81 -5.14 -2.15
N ALA A 34 -10.64 -4.97 -3.16
CA ALA A 34 -11.79 -5.86 -3.43
C ALA A 34 -11.31 -7.24 -3.90
N PHE A 35 -12.17 -8.25 -3.76
CA PHE A 35 -11.95 -9.63 -4.21
C PHE A 35 -10.72 -10.31 -3.60
N THR A 36 -10.32 -9.89 -2.40
CA THR A 36 -9.22 -10.44 -1.63
C THR A 36 -9.43 -10.17 -0.15
N ASP A 37 -8.48 -10.55 0.68
CA ASP A 37 -8.44 -10.30 2.11
C ASP A 37 -7.04 -9.93 2.59
N GLY A 38 -6.88 -9.72 3.89
CA GLY A 38 -5.59 -9.34 4.48
C GLY A 38 -4.47 -10.36 4.29
N SER A 39 -4.78 -11.62 3.97
CA SER A 39 -3.77 -12.66 3.73
C SER A 39 -2.99 -12.44 2.43
N ALA A 40 -3.52 -11.62 1.50
CA ALA A 40 -2.79 -11.22 0.30
C ALA A 40 -1.47 -10.49 0.59
N TRP A 41 -1.34 -9.94 1.79
CA TRP A 41 -0.14 -9.24 2.25
C TRP A 41 0.90 -10.14 2.93
N GLN A 42 0.63 -11.44 3.11
CA GLN A 42 1.46 -12.35 3.92
C GLN A 42 2.95 -12.24 3.60
N GLU A 43 3.32 -12.30 2.32
CA GLU A 43 4.71 -12.25 1.88
C GLU A 43 5.38 -10.88 2.13
N VAL A 44 4.61 -9.79 2.00
CA VAL A 44 5.08 -8.44 2.30
C VAL A 44 5.24 -8.24 3.81
N ILE A 45 4.31 -8.75 4.61
CA ILE A 45 4.37 -8.70 6.07
C ILE A 45 5.65 -9.37 6.58
N ASP A 46 5.93 -10.59 6.12
CA ASP A 46 7.12 -11.35 6.54
C ASP A 46 8.41 -10.55 6.29
N ARG A 47 8.55 -9.98 5.08
CA ARG A 47 9.72 -9.18 4.69
C ARG A 47 9.89 -7.91 5.51
N LEU A 48 8.80 -7.20 5.77
CA LEU A 48 8.84 -5.96 6.55
C LEU A 48 9.10 -6.26 8.03
N GLN A 49 8.48 -7.31 8.60
CA GLN A 49 8.75 -7.73 9.99
C GLN A 49 10.19 -8.20 10.19
N THR A 50 10.76 -8.92 9.23
CA THR A 50 12.18 -9.33 9.25
C THR A 50 13.11 -8.11 9.28
N ARG A 51 12.70 -6.98 8.72
CA ARG A 51 13.43 -5.69 8.76
C ARG A 51 13.10 -4.84 10.00
N GLY A 52 12.33 -5.39 10.94
CA GLY A 52 12.02 -4.77 12.23
C GLY A 52 10.88 -3.75 12.20
N TYR A 53 10.02 -3.76 11.18
CA TYR A 53 8.79 -2.95 11.16
C TYR A 53 7.67 -3.61 11.95
N HIS A 54 6.83 -2.79 12.56
CA HIS A 54 5.55 -3.21 13.12
C HIS A 54 4.50 -3.11 12.01
N VAL A 55 4.00 -4.27 11.56
CA VAL A 55 3.11 -4.37 10.40
C VAL A 55 1.76 -4.93 10.82
N THR A 56 0.69 -4.29 10.41
CA THR A 56 -0.68 -4.76 10.65
C THR A 56 -1.48 -4.73 9.34
N ALA A 57 -2.10 -5.84 8.96
CA ALA A 57 -3.06 -5.89 7.87
C ALA A 57 -4.47 -5.63 8.39
N VAL A 58 -5.19 -4.74 7.73
CA VAL A 58 -6.61 -4.48 7.98
C VAL A 58 -7.43 -5.57 7.31
N GLN A 59 -8.52 -5.99 7.96
CA GLN A 59 -9.56 -6.81 7.36
C GLN A 59 -10.75 -5.89 7.02
N ASN A 60 -10.83 -5.50 5.75
CA ASN A 60 -11.94 -4.69 5.24
C ASN A 60 -13.21 -5.53 5.14
N PRO A 61 -14.34 -5.09 5.67
CA PRO A 61 -15.62 -5.79 5.49
C PRO A 61 -16.15 -5.72 4.05
N LEU A 62 -15.71 -4.75 3.23
CA LEU A 62 -16.14 -4.53 1.85
C LEU A 62 -17.66 -4.29 1.69
N THR A 63 -18.31 -3.85 2.76
CA THR A 63 -19.75 -3.56 2.80
C THR A 63 -20.08 -2.12 2.43
N SER A 64 -19.16 -1.19 2.68
CA SER A 64 -19.24 0.23 2.28
C SER A 64 -17.85 0.87 2.38
N LEU A 65 -17.64 2.02 1.73
CA LEU A 65 -16.44 2.82 1.95
C LEU A 65 -16.32 3.24 3.43
N LYS A 66 -17.43 3.64 4.02
CA LYS A 66 -17.49 4.05 5.43
C LYS A 66 -17.05 2.93 6.39
N ASP A 67 -17.49 1.69 6.15
CA ASP A 67 -17.15 0.56 7.01
C ASP A 67 -15.67 0.18 6.89
N ASP A 68 -15.13 0.21 5.66
CA ASP A 68 -13.73 -0.07 5.40
C ASP A 68 -12.82 1.02 6.00
N VAL A 69 -13.22 2.30 5.90
CA VAL A 69 -12.54 3.42 6.58
C VAL A 69 -12.55 3.20 8.09
N ALA A 70 -13.70 2.89 8.68
CA ALA A 70 -13.81 2.66 10.11
C ALA A 70 -12.97 1.45 10.57
N ALA A 71 -12.88 0.38 9.75
CA ALA A 71 -11.99 -0.75 10.02
C ALA A 71 -10.52 -0.32 10.03
N THR A 72 -10.12 0.51 9.07
CA THR A 72 -8.76 1.04 8.95
C THR A 72 -8.42 1.98 10.11
N GLU A 73 -9.30 2.90 10.47
CA GLU A 73 -9.12 3.84 11.58
C GLU A 73 -8.93 3.11 12.93
N ARG A 74 -9.72 2.06 13.20
CA ARG A 74 -9.52 1.23 14.41
C ARG A 74 -8.11 0.66 14.51
N VAL A 75 -7.50 0.29 13.38
CA VAL A 75 -6.12 -0.22 13.37
C VAL A 75 -5.12 0.92 13.54
N ILE A 76 -5.35 2.09 12.91
CA ILE A 76 -4.50 3.28 13.06
C ILE A 76 -4.49 3.74 14.53
N ASP A 77 -5.65 3.81 15.17
CA ASP A 77 -5.79 4.32 16.54
C ASP A 77 -5.03 3.48 17.56
N ARG A 78 -4.90 2.17 17.31
CA ARG A 78 -4.13 1.25 18.16
C ARG A 78 -2.61 1.42 18.05
N GLN A 79 -2.12 2.08 16.98
CA GLN A 79 -0.68 2.24 16.81
C GLN A 79 -0.10 3.25 17.79
N GLN A 80 1.10 2.95 18.29
CA GLN A 80 1.89 3.90 19.05
C GLN A 80 2.81 4.67 18.08
N GLY A 81 2.53 5.98 17.92
CA GLY A 81 3.32 6.86 17.04
C GLY A 81 2.81 6.94 15.60
N GLU A 82 3.70 7.36 14.73
CA GLU A 82 3.42 7.65 13.32
C GLU A 82 3.24 6.40 12.47
N VAL A 83 2.46 6.53 11.39
CA VAL A 83 2.03 5.43 10.52
C VAL A 83 2.31 5.76 9.05
N VAL A 84 2.81 4.78 8.29
CA VAL A 84 2.69 4.70 6.84
C VAL A 84 1.48 3.85 6.51
N LEU A 85 0.53 4.40 5.75
CA LEU A 85 -0.71 3.72 5.37
C LEU A 85 -0.62 3.29 3.90
N VAL A 86 -0.79 2.00 3.65
CA VAL A 86 -0.63 1.37 2.34
C VAL A 86 -1.96 0.82 1.87
N GLY A 87 -2.39 1.14 0.65
CA GLY A 87 -3.63 0.66 0.06
C GLY A 87 -3.43 0.06 -1.32
N HIS A 88 -4.04 -1.11 -1.54
CA HIS A 88 -4.08 -1.78 -2.83
C HIS A 88 -5.45 -1.63 -3.48
N SER A 89 -5.50 -1.31 -4.78
CA SER A 89 -6.72 -1.33 -5.58
C SER A 89 -7.85 -0.46 -4.98
N TRP A 90 -9.02 -1.04 -4.67
CA TRP A 90 -10.13 -0.40 -3.96
C TRP A 90 -9.69 0.35 -2.70
N ALA A 91 -8.76 -0.23 -1.94
CA ALA A 91 -8.29 0.39 -0.70
C ALA A 91 -7.59 1.73 -0.90
N GLY A 92 -7.26 2.12 -2.12
CA GLY A 92 -6.81 3.48 -2.40
C GLY A 92 -7.86 4.54 -2.02
N ALA A 93 -9.14 4.29 -2.25
CA ALA A 93 -10.23 5.14 -1.78
C ALA A 93 -10.33 5.14 -0.25
N VAL A 94 -10.13 3.98 0.38
CA VAL A 94 -10.15 3.83 1.84
C VAL A 94 -9.02 4.65 2.48
N ILE A 95 -7.78 4.52 1.98
CA ILE A 95 -6.64 5.25 2.54
C ILE A 95 -6.66 6.73 2.18
N ALA A 96 -7.30 7.12 1.08
CA ALA A 96 -7.54 8.53 0.77
C ALA A 96 -8.38 9.21 1.87
N GLN A 97 -9.37 8.52 2.41
CA GLN A 97 -10.21 9.03 3.50
C GLN A 97 -9.56 8.81 4.88
N ALA A 98 -9.18 7.58 5.24
CA ALA A 98 -8.60 7.24 6.55
C ALA A 98 -7.23 7.91 6.77
N GLY A 99 -6.55 8.26 5.70
CA GLY A 99 -5.27 8.97 5.72
C GLY A 99 -5.30 10.35 6.38
N ASN A 100 -6.48 10.94 6.60
CA ASN A 100 -6.61 12.20 7.33
C ASN A 100 -6.31 12.06 8.83
N ASN A 101 -6.28 10.85 9.37
CA ASN A 101 -5.87 10.63 10.76
C ASN A 101 -4.48 11.25 11.02
N PRO A 102 -4.30 12.00 12.11
CA PRO A 102 -3.05 12.74 12.40
C PRO A 102 -1.82 11.83 12.59
N LYS A 103 -2.01 10.54 12.95
CA LYS A 103 -0.93 9.56 13.02
C LYS A 103 -0.38 9.17 11.65
N VAL A 104 -1.20 9.24 10.60
CA VAL A 104 -0.77 8.91 9.23
C VAL A 104 0.08 10.04 8.68
N LYS A 105 1.32 9.74 8.32
CA LYS A 105 2.27 10.72 7.77
C LYS A 105 2.48 10.56 6.28
N LYS A 106 2.38 9.33 5.77
CA LYS A 106 2.65 9.03 4.37
C LYS A 106 1.68 7.98 3.84
N LEU A 107 1.39 8.07 2.56
CA LEU A 107 0.46 7.18 1.85
C LEU A 107 1.19 6.43 0.75
N VAL A 108 0.92 5.13 0.62
CA VAL A 108 1.47 4.29 -0.45
C VAL A 108 0.31 3.62 -1.18
N PHE A 109 0.21 3.88 -2.47
CA PHE A 109 -0.81 3.34 -3.36
C PHE A 109 -0.20 2.26 -4.24
N LEU A 110 -0.74 1.04 -4.23
CA LEU A 110 -0.33 -0.06 -5.09
C LEU A 110 -1.44 -0.33 -6.10
N SER A 111 -1.21 0.00 -7.39
CA SER A 111 -2.23 -0.15 -8.44
C SER A 111 -3.63 0.24 -7.96
N ALA A 112 -3.73 1.38 -7.29
CA ALA A 112 -4.85 1.74 -6.46
C ALA A 112 -5.66 2.92 -7.01
N LEU A 113 -6.96 2.89 -6.72
CA LEU A 113 -7.88 3.98 -7.01
C LEU A 113 -7.65 5.14 -6.04
N ALA A 114 -7.63 6.35 -6.53
CA ALA A 114 -7.38 7.54 -5.72
C ALA A 114 -8.40 8.65 -6.02
N PRO A 115 -9.64 8.49 -5.56
CA PRO A 115 -10.66 9.54 -5.70
C PRO A 115 -10.20 10.83 -5.03
N ASP A 116 -10.62 11.95 -5.60
CA ASP A 116 -10.43 13.27 -5.02
C ASP A 116 -11.51 13.60 -3.97
N SER A 117 -11.35 14.69 -3.26
CA SER A 117 -12.36 15.19 -2.33
C SER A 117 -13.70 15.44 -3.04
N GLY A 118 -14.76 14.83 -2.51
CA GLY A 118 -16.09 14.86 -3.11
C GLY A 118 -16.33 13.87 -4.26
N GLU A 119 -15.31 13.08 -4.64
CA GLU A 119 -15.36 12.11 -5.73
C GLU A 119 -15.58 10.69 -5.18
N SER A 120 -16.36 9.88 -5.91
CA SER A 120 -16.48 8.43 -5.69
C SER A 120 -15.59 7.66 -6.68
N VAL A 121 -15.39 6.37 -6.46
CA VAL A 121 -14.69 5.52 -7.44
C VAL A 121 -15.43 5.50 -8.77
N THR A 122 -16.76 5.41 -8.76
CA THR A 122 -17.57 5.45 -9.98
C THR A 122 -17.36 6.76 -10.75
N SER A 123 -17.41 7.90 -10.08
CA SER A 123 -17.20 9.20 -10.75
C SER A 123 -15.76 9.39 -11.22
N LEU A 124 -14.78 8.92 -10.45
CA LEU A 124 -13.37 8.90 -10.84
C LEU A 124 -13.15 8.14 -12.16
N LEU A 125 -13.62 6.89 -12.23
CA LEU A 125 -13.44 6.03 -13.40
C LEU A 125 -14.20 6.58 -14.62
N THR A 126 -15.37 7.19 -14.42
CA THR A 126 -16.09 7.90 -15.48
C THR A 126 -15.27 9.07 -16.02
N ARG A 127 -14.71 9.89 -15.15
CA ARG A 127 -13.87 11.04 -15.53
C ARG A 127 -12.61 10.61 -16.30
N LEU A 128 -12.05 9.45 -15.95
CA LEU A 128 -10.85 8.91 -16.58
C LEU A 128 -11.14 8.06 -17.84
N ASN A 129 -12.39 8.00 -18.30
CA ASN A 129 -12.85 7.13 -19.41
C ASN A 129 -12.41 5.66 -19.23
N ALA A 130 -12.44 5.17 -18.00
CA ALA A 130 -12.05 3.82 -17.62
C ALA A 130 -13.17 3.13 -16.83
N PRO A 131 -14.36 2.95 -17.41
CA PRO A 131 -15.48 2.33 -16.69
C PRO A 131 -15.06 0.94 -16.20
N MET A 132 -15.55 0.58 -15.02
CA MET A 132 -15.37 -0.78 -14.51
C MET A 132 -15.93 -1.78 -15.52
N ALA A 133 -15.23 -2.92 -15.66
CA ALA A 133 -15.73 -4.05 -16.43
C ALA A 133 -17.17 -4.42 -15.95
N ASP A 134 -17.94 -5.06 -16.81
CA ASP A 134 -19.36 -5.42 -16.57
C ASP A 134 -19.47 -6.45 -15.41
N MET A 135 -19.17 -5.99 -14.21
CA MET A 135 -19.28 -6.76 -12.96
C MET A 135 -20.68 -6.51 -12.40
N ARG A 136 -21.57 -7.50 -12.57
CA ARG A 136 -22.94 -7.40 -12.10
C ARG A 136 -23.05 -7.84 -10.65
N PRO A 137 -23.73 -7.06 -9.80
CA PRO A 137 -24.02 -7.49 -8.45
C PRO A 137 -25.04 -8.65 -8.47
N ASP A 138 -24.94 -9.53 -7.48
CA ASP A 138 -25.92 -10.56 -7.20
C ASP A 138 -27.23 -9.95 -6.64
N ASN A 139 -28.18 -10.81 -6.26
CA ASN A 139 -29.46 -10.40 -5.70
C ASN A 139 -29.39 -9.75 -4.32
N LYS A 140 -28.21 -9.73 -3.70
CA LYS A 140 -27.90 -9.05 -2.42
C LYS A 140 -27.09 -7.78 -2.63
N GLY A 141 -26.80 -7.41 -3.88
CA GLY A 141 -26.01 -6.24 -4.21
C GLY A 141 -24.49 -6.43 -4.08
N LEU A 142 -24.01 -7.68 -4.00
CA LEU A 142 -22.59 -8.00 -3.86
C LEU A 142 -22.00 -8.40 -5.22
N ILE A 143 -20.82 -7.87 -5.49
CA ILE A 143 -20.02 -8.22 -6.67
C ILE A 143 -19.00 -9.28 -6.28
N TRP A 144 -18.93 -10.34 -7.06
CA TRP A 144 -18.03 -11.48 -6.91
C TRP A 144 -17.08 -11.60 -8.11
N LEU A 145 -15.89 -12.12 -7.90
CA LEU A 145 -14.94 -12.52 -8.94
C LEU A 145 -14.48 -13.96 -8.64
N ASP A 146 -15.44 -14.87 -8.52
CA ASP A 146 -15.26 -16.23 -8.01
C ASP A 146 -14.96 -17.29 -9.09
N ASP A 147 -14.92 -16.90 -10.38
CA ASP A 147 -14.39 -17.72 -11.46
C ASP A 147 -12.85 -17.61 -11.50
N PRO A 148 -12.09 -18.69 -11.24
CA PRO A 148 -10.64 -18.67 -11.26
C PRO A 148 -10.02 -18.22 -12.60
N ASP A 149 -10.63 -18.57 -13.74
CA ASP A 149 -10.15 -18.14 -15.05
C ASP A 149 -10.34 -16.64 -15.25
N ALA A 150 -11.48 -16.08 -14.84
CA ALA A 150 -11.73 -14.65 -14.88
C ALA A 150 -10.80 -13.89 -13.92
N TYR A 151 -10.61 -14.41 -12.71
CA TYR A 151 -9.70 -13.83 -11.73
C TYR A 151 -8.26 -13.80 -12.27
N GLN A 152 -7.78 -14.92 -12.87
CA GLN A 152 -6.44 -14.95 -13.45
C GLN A 152 -6.28 -13.94 -14.59
N ARG A 153 -7.24 -13.89 -15.49
CA ARG A 153 -7.19 -12.96 -16.62
C ARG A 153 -7.17 -11.50 -16.19
N THR A 154 -7.89 -11.15 -15.13
CA THR A 154 -8.10 -9.75 -14.72
C THR A 154 -7.12 -9.31 -13.65
N MET A 155 -6.98 -10.10 -12.58
CA MET A 155 -6.25 -9.70 -11.38
C MET A 155 -4.83 -10.26 -11.31
N ALA A 156 -4.61 -11.48 -11.79
CA ALA A 156 -3.45 -12.28 -11.40
C ALA A 156 -2.82 -13.04 -12.57
N ASN A 157 -2.66 -12.37 -13.72
CA ASN A 157 -2.16 -13.00 -14.96
C ASN A 157 -0.68 -13.42 -14.91
N ASP A 158 0.04 -13.07 -13.87
CA ASP A 158 1.43 -13.50 -13.61
C ASP A 158 1.54 -14.55 -12.48
N LEU A 159 0.42 -14.99 -11.90
CA LEU A 159 0.41 -16.03 -10.88
C LEU A 159 0.07 -17.42 -11.46
N SER A 160 0.54 -18.47 -10.79
CA SER A 160 0.15 -19.83 -11.13
C SER A 160 -1.34 -20.06 -10.89
N PHE A 161 -1.99 -20.89 -11.74
CA PHE A 161 -3.42 -21.19 -11.60
C PHE A 161 -3.79 -21.80 -10.25
N ASN A 162 -2.88 -22.60 -9.65
CA ASN A 162 -3.10 -23.12 -8.30
C ASN A 162 -3.18 -22.00 -7.25
N ARG A 163 -2.34 -20.96 -7.36
CA ARG A 163 -2.41 -19.79 -6.47
C ARG A 163 -3.71 -19.01 -6.69
N VAL A 164 -4.11 -18.83 -7.94
CA VAL A 164 -5.36 -18.16 -8.31
C VAL A 164 -6.58 -18.87 -7.70
N LYS A 165 -6.65 -20.21 -7.78
CA LYS A 165 -7.76 -20.98 -7.15
C LYS A 165 -7.86 -20.74 -5.65
N LEU A 166 -6.75 -20.57 -4.96
CA LEU A 166 -6.76 -20.25 -3.52
C LEU A 166 -7.29 -18.82 -3.29
N LEU A 167 -6.86 -17.86 -4.09
CA LEU A 167 -7.31 -16.47 -3.97
C LEU A 167 -8.81 -16.33 -4.24
N THR A 168 -9.32 -17.01 -5.26
CA THR A 168 -10.77 -17.01 -5.56
C THR A 168 -11.59 -17.70 -4.48
N ALA A 169 -11.05 -18.73 -3.82
CA ALA A 169 -11.74 -19.42 -2.74
C ALA A 169 -11.79 -18.63 -1.43
N THR A 170 -10.84 -17.70 -1.21
CA THR A 170 -10.73 -16.90 0.02
C THR A 170 -11.18 -15.46 -0.16
N GLN A 171 -11.57 -15.06 -1.37
CA GLN A 171 -12.00 -13.69 -1.62
C GLN A 171 -13.22 -13.30 -0.80
N GLN A 172 -13.34 -12.01 -0.52
CA GLN A 172 -14.57 -11.40 -0.04
C GLN A 172 -15.22 -10.62 -1.19
N PRO A 173 -16.56 -10.72 -1.36
CA PRO A 173 -17.28 -9.88 -2.30
C PRO A 173 -17.31 -8.43 -1.81
N ILE A 174 -17.51 -7.50 -2.73
CA ILE A 174 -17.70 -6.10 -2.40
C ILE A 174 -19.12 -5.65 -2.69
N ALA A 175 -19.70 -4.83 -1.83
CA ALA A 175 -20.99 -4.20 -2.09
C ALA A 175 -20.87 -3.22 -3.28
N ALA A 176 -21.74 -3.36 -4.28
CA ALA A 176 -21.72 -2.48 -5.46
C ALA A 176 -21.90 -1.00 -5.09
N THR A 177 -22.67 -0.72 -4.04
CA THR A 177 -22.91 0.64 -3.55
C THR A 177 -21.66 1.31 -3.00
N ALA A 178 -20.66 0.55 -2.53
CA ALA A 178 -19.40 1.09 -2.01
C ALA A 178 -18.68 1.96 -3.06
N PHE A 179 -18.72 1.56 -4.32
CA PHE A 179 -18.08 2.31 -5.41
C PHE A 179 -18.71 3.69 -5.68
N SER A 180 -19.94 3.93 -5.22
CA SER A 180 -20.65 5.20 -5.37
C SER A 180 -20.52 6.12 -4.17
N GLU A 181 -19.99 5.65 -3.06
CA GLU A 181 -19.71 6.46 -1.89
C GLU A 181 -18.52 7.41 -2.14
N LYS A 182 -18.63 8.63 -1.62
CA LYS A 182 -17.65 9.68 -1.88
C LYS A 182 -16.59 9.73 -0.79
N VAL A 183 -15.36 9.96 -1.22
CA VAL A 183 -14.29 10.42 -0.33
C VAL A 183 -14.57 11.88 0.04
N GLU A 184 -14.68 12.19 1.31
CA GLU A 184 -14.97 13.57 1.76
C GLU A 184 -13.73 14.45 1.64
N HIS A 185 -12.59 13.97 2.16
CA HIS A 185 -11.30 14.63 2.08
C HIS A 185 -10.23 13.66 1.63
N ALA A 186 -9.62 13.95 0.48
CA ALA A 186 -8.56 13.15 -0.07
C ALA A 186 -7.21 13.50 0.58
N ALA A 187 -6.76 12.68 1.53
CA ALA A 187 -5.54 12.92 2.31
C ALA A 187 -4.27 13.05 1.44
N TRP A 188 -4.25 12.46 0.25
CA TRP A 188 -3.14 12.57 -0.70
C TRP A 188 -2.94 13.99 -1.25
N ARG A 189 -3.89 14.89 -1.06
CA ARG A 189 -3.73 16.31 -1.40
C ARG A 189 -2.77 17.04 -0.45
N GLU A 190 -2.62 16.55 0.75
CA GLU A 190 -1.85 17.21 1.81
C GLU A 190 -0.66 16.37 2.28
N LYS A 191 -0.69 15.05 2.05
CA LYS A 191 0.32 14.11 2.54
C LYS A 191 1.21 13.59 1.43
N PRO A 192 2.52 13.44 1.69
CA PRO A 192 3.43 12.80 0.77
C PRO A 192 2.93 11.42 0.36
N SER A 193 2.90 11.16 -0.94
CA SER A 193 2.33 9.95 -1.52
C SER A 193 3.31 9.24 -2.42
N TRP A 194 3.26 7.92 -2.39
CA TRP A 194 4.00 6.99 -3.24
C TRP A 194 3.00 6.18 -4.05
N TYR A 195 3.32 5.90 -5.31
CA TYR A 195 2.46 5.12 -6.18
C TYR A 195 3.26 4.06 -6.94
N LEU A 196 2.93 2.78 -6.72
CA LEU A 196 3.46 1.67 -7.48
C LEU A 196 2.52 1.37 -8.65
N ILE A 197 3.05 1.51 -9.87
CA ILE A 197 2.34 1.23 -11.13
C ILE A 197 2.70 -0.19 -11.57
N THR A 198 1.67 -1.00 -11.83
CA THR A 198 1.78 -2.35 -12.37
C THR A 198 1.56 -2.32 -13.89
N GLU A 199 2.61 -2.68 -14.67
CA GLU A 199 2.60 -2.44 -16.12
C GLU A 199 1.83 -3.50 -16.92
N ASP A 200 1.59 -4.68 -16.35
CA ASP A 200 0.81 -5.76 -16.96
C ASP A 200 -0.58 -5.91 -16.30
N ASP A 201 -1.06 -4.85 -15.66
CA ASP A 201 -2.34 -4.80 -14.96
C ASP A 201 -3.53 -4.77 -15.93
N ARG A 202 -4.46 -5.69 -15.73
CA ARG A 202 -5.68 -5.82 -16.54
C ARG A 202 -6.95 -5.45 -15.77
N ALA A 203 -6.83 -5.18 -14.46
CA ALA A 203 -7.93 -4.68 -13.62
C ALA A 203 -7.98 -3.14 -13.63
N LEU A 204 -6.84 -2.49 -13.46
CA LEU A 204 -6.70 -1.04 -13.53
C LEU A 204 -5.56 -0.70 -14.50
N SER A 205 -5.90 -0.18 -15.67
CA SER A 205 -4.90 0.02 -16.73
C SER A 205 -3.72 0.89 -16.29
N PRO A 206 -2.48 0.60 -16.73
CA PRO A 206 -1.29 1.40 -16.39
C PRO A 206 -1.43 2.88 -16.75
N GLY A 207 -2.19 3.20 -17.80
CA GLY A 207 -2.47 4.58 -18.20
C GLY A 207 -3.30 5.34 -17.18
N VAL A 208 -4.29 4.69 -16.58
CA VAL A 208 -5.10 5.25 -15.48
C VAL A 208 -4.23 5.41 -14.23
N GLN A 209 -3.45 4.40 -13.87
CA GLN A 209 -2.53 4.46 -12.73
C GLN A 209 -1.54 5.63 -12.88
N GLN A 210 -1.01 5.87 -14.08
CA GLN A 210 -0.13 7.00 -14.36
C GLN A 210 -0.82 8.36 -14.16
N GLN A 211 -2.08 8.48 -14.58
CA GLN A 211 -2.84 9.72 -14.38
C GLN A 211 -3.08 9.98 -12.89
N LEU A 212 -3.41 8.94 -12.11
CA LEU A 212 -3.61 9.04 -10.66
C LEU A 212 -2.32 9.42 -9.95
N ALA A 213 -1.21 8.75 -10.26
CA ALA A 213 0.10 9.07 -9.69
C ALA A 213 0.53 10.53 -9.99
N GLY A 214 0.25 11.00 -11.22
CA GLY A 214 0.52 12.38 -11.63
C GLY A 214 -0.33 13.40 -10.88
N ALA A 215 -1.62 13.13 -10.67
CA ALA A 215 -2.53 14.01 -9.94
C ALA A 215 -2.11 14.19 -8.46
N MET A 216 -1.51 13.16 -7.87
CA MET A 216 -0.98 13.19 -6.50
C MET A 216 0.44 13.76 -6.39
N ASN A 217 1.12 14.03 -7.51
CA ASN A 217 2.56 14.31 -7.54
C ASN A 217 3.36 13.26 -6.75
N ALA A 218 2.99 11.99 -6.90
CA ALA A 218 3.53 10.89 -6.12
C ALA A 218 4.96 10.51 -6.54
N THR A 219 5.73 9.98 -5.59
CA THR A 219 6.95 9.22 -5.93
C THR A 219 6.54 7.91 -6.58
N VAL A 220 7.02 7.64 -7.79
CA VAL A 220 6.55 6.52 -8.62
C VAL A 220 7.59 5.41 -8.74
N LEU A 221 7.15 4.16 -8.57
CA LEU A 221 7.85 2.96 -9.01
C LEU A 221 6.99 2.26 -10.07
N ARG A 222 7.63 1.73 -11.13
CA ARG A 222 6.98 0.89 -12.15
C ARG A 222 7.55 -0.50 -12.11
N ILE A 223 6.69 -1.51 -12.15
CA ILE A 223 7.11 -2.91 -12.22
C ILE A 223 6.26 -3.67 -13.24
N LYS A 224 6.86 -4.65 -13.90
CA LYS A 224 6.13 -5.61 -14.74
C LYS A 224 5.44 -6.62 -13.83
N SER A 225 4.19 -6.36 -13.53
CA SER A 225 3.37 -7.19 -12.63
C SER A 225 1.91 -7.10 -13.04
N SER A 226 1.16 -8.14 -12.70
CA SER A 226 -0.30 -8.10 -12.65
C SER A 226 -0.80 -7.15 -11.56
N HIS A 227 -2.11 -7.06 -11.39
CA HIS A 227 -2.74 -6.27 -10.34
C HIS A 227 -2.34 -6.72 -8.92
N MET A 228 -1.97 -7.98 -8.73
CA MET A 228 -1.63 -8.58 -7.42
C MET A 228 -0.13 -8.55 -7.12
N SER A 229 0.50 -7.40 -7.31
CA SER A 229 1.95 -7.22 -7.15
C SER A 229 2.50 -7.61 -5.78
N MET A 230 1.71 -7.46 -4.70
CA MET A 230 2.09 -7.86 -3.35
C MET A 230 2.29 -9.37 -3.21
N ILE A 231 1.72 -10.16 -4.14
CA ILE A 231 1.87 -11.63 -4.16
C ILE A 231 2.96 -12.04 -5.16
N SER A 232 2.98 -11.45 -6.35
CA SER A 232 3.93 -11.84 -7.41
C SER A 232 5.31 -11.20 -7.26
N HIS A 233 5.40 -10.01 -6.67
CA HIS A 233 6.64 -9.23 -6.52
C HIS A 233 6.81 -8.67 -5.09
N PRO A 234 6.70 -9.52 -4.04
CA PRO A 234 6.69 -9.03 -2.65
C PRO A 234 7.98 -8.33 -2.23
N ASP A 235 9.13 -8.68 -2.85
CA ASP A 235 10.40 -7.99 -2.57
C ASP A 235 10.38 -6.55 -3.06
N ALA A 236 9.95 -6.31 -4.30
CA ALA A 236 9.85 -4.96 -4.86
C ALA A 236 8.83 -4.10 -4.09
N VAL A 237 7.67 -4.69 -3.75
CA VAL A 237 6.62 -4.03 -2.98
C VAL A 237 7.12 -3.66 -1.58
N SER A 238 7.75 -4.59 -0.85
CA SER A 238 8.25 -4.32 0.50
C SER A 238 9.36 -3.27 0.52
N GLN A 239 10.27 -3.28 -0.46
CA GLN A 239 11.32 -2.25 -0.60
C GLN A 239 10.72 -0.87 -0.91
N PHE A 240 9.70 -0.81 -1.75
CA PHE A 240 9.04 0.46 -2.07
C PHE A 240 8.28 1.04 -0.87
N ILE A 241 7.59 0.20 -0.10
CA ILE A 241 6.96 0.61 1.16
C ILE A 241 8.03 1.11 2.15
N GLU A 242 9.16 0.42 2.26
CA GLU A 242 10.27 0.81 3.13
C GLU A 242 10.83 2.20 2.76
N GLN A 243 10.97 2.52 1.47
CA GLN A 243 11.38 3.86 1.04
C GLN A 243 10.44 4.95 1.58
N ALA A 244 9.13 4.69 1.57
CA ALA A 244 8.15 5.62 2.12
C ALA A 244 8.27 5.81 3.64
N THR A 245 8.87 4.86 4.38
CA THR A 245 9.03 4.99 5.84
C THR A 245 10.13 5.97 6.25
N GLN A 246 11.07 6.29 5.35
CA GLN A 246 12.20 7.17 5.68
C GLN A 246 11.71 8.60 5.95
N THR A 247 12.10 9.19 7.06
CA THR A 247 11.79 10.60 7.34
C THR A 247 12.80 11.50 6.62
N ASP A 248 12.34 12.54 5.96
CA ASP A 248 13.22 13.52 5.34
C ASP A 248 14.04 14.25 6.42
N ALA A 249 15.33 14.46 6.18
CA ALA A 249 16.24 15.14 7.11
C ALA A 249 15.79 16.58 7.49
N LYS A 250 14.74 17.10 6.85
CA LYS A 250 14.13 18.41 7.12
C LYS A 250 13.01 18.34 8.17
N GLU A 251 12.39 17.18 8.43
CA GLU A 251 11.30 17.03 9.41
C GLU A 251 11.81 16.89 10.85
N THR A 252 13.08 16.56 11.05
CA THR A 252 13.68 16.31 12.37
C THR A 252 14.09 17.59 13.13
N LYS A 253 13.77 18.79 12.60
CA LYS A 253 14.17 20.09 13.18
C LYS A 253 13.00 21.00 13.57
N LYS A 254 11.88 20.44 14.01
CA LYS A 254 10.81 21.24 14.65
C LYS A 254 10.54 20.79 16.06
#